data_d5fd803668466d8677d51e04da58cd81
#
_entry.id   d5fd803668466d8677d51e04da58cd81
#
_cell.length_a   1.000
_cell.length_b   1.000
_cell.length_c   1.000
_cell.angle_alpha   90.00
_cell.angle_beta   90.00
_cell.angle_gamma   90.00
#
_symmetry.space_group_name_H-M   'P 1'
#
loop_
_entity.id
_entity.type
_entity.pdbx_description
1 polymer ?
#
loop_
_entity_poly.entity_id
_entity_poly.type
_entity_poly.pdbx_seq_one_letter_code
_entity_poly.pdbx_strand_id
1 'polypeptide(L)'
;MHIRKIYTTFAADICTTMKRLNLLLAFSLLAILVQAKVYTPTTLPNPKVQDYHNYVCNPDEIVATSEVIFLNRLARQLEDSTQVELCVVAVNSIGEMDAFDFCYEVFQRWGIGKKGKNTGVLLFLAVESRDVRIMTGGGIEGVMTDAVCHDIIHKTMMKPLRNADYSDAMALGALRIYEICTDGAAPEELRQMTSATNRYHYADESEDNAWLELLYFVGIPCIIFAVIIALLLMPKKCPKCGKRSLRKTSEQIINRATTRKEGLGVRSYSCQHCGHQEQKTYIIPKEVPTVVLGGGGFRSGFGGGSFGGGFGGGSTFGGGAGGKF
;
A
#
# COMPACT_ATOMS: atom_id res chain seq x y z
N MET A 1 -6.88 -24.11 -63.63
CA MET A 1 -7.61 -24.40 -62.38
C MET A 1 -6.89 -23.92 -61.11
N HIS A 2 -5.57 -23.72 -61.10
CA HIS A 2 -4.81 -23.25 -59.90
C HIS A 2 -5.00 -21.78 -59.57
N ILE A 3 -5.15 -20.89 -60.52
CA ILE A 3 -5.23 -19.43 -60.31
C ILE A 3 -6.51 -19.03 -59.55
N ARG A 4 -7.63 -19.67 -59.79
CA ARG A 4 -8.90 -19.41 -59.09
C ARG A 4 -8.87 -19.75 -57.59
N LYS A 5 -8.12 -20.78 -57.22
CA LYS A 5 -7.95 -21.17 -55.78
C LYS A 5 -7.13 -20.14 -54.98
N ILE A 6 -6.10 -19.51 -55.62
CA ILE A 6 -5.26 -18.51 -54.98
C ILE A 6 -6.07 -17.23 -54.71
N TYR A 7 -6.92 -16.79 -55.60
CA TYR A 7 -7.76 -15.61 -55.42
C TYR A 7 -8.82 -15.81 -54.34
N THR A 8 -9.37 -17.00 -54.20
CA THR A 8 -10.38 -17.30 -53.17
C THR A 8 -9.79 -17.39 -51.77
N THR A 9 -8.58 -17.92 -51.62
CA THR A 9 -7.85 -17.91 -50.30
C THR A 9 -7.43 -16.53 -49.91
N PHE A 10 -6.88 -15.72 -50.83
CA PHE A 10 -6.47 -14.35 -50.56
C PHE A 10 -7.66 -13.45 -50.20
N ALA A 11 -8.82 -13.59 -50.86
CA ALA A 11 -10.03 -12.87 -50.54
C ALA A 11 -10.60 -13.27 -49.15
N ALA A 12 -10.50 -14.56 -48.77
CA ALA A 12 -10.92 -15.02 -47.46
C ALA A 12 -10.03 -14.50 -46.32
N ASP A 13 -8.68 -14.42 -46.54
CA ASP A 13 -7.75 -13.87 -45.61
C ASP A 13 -7.94 -12.35 -45.39
N ILE A 14 -8.19 -11.61 -46.47
CA ILE A 14 -8.52 -10.18 -46.36
C ILE A 14 -9.83 -9.98 -45.58
N CYS A 15 -10.86 -10.78 -45.87
CA CYS A 15 -12.14 -10.69 -45.19
C CYS A 15 -12.03 -11.00 -43.68
N THR A 16 -11.22 -12.00 -43.29
CA THR A 16 -10.96 -12.33 -41.87
C THR A 16 -10.15 -11.24 -41.19
N THR A 17 -9.17 -10.66 -41.87
CA THR A 17 -8.36 -9.55 -41.35
C THR A 17 -9.20 -8.29 -41.13
N MET A 18 -10.07 -7.95 -42.10
CA MET A 18 -11.01 -6.83 -41.97
C MET A 18 -12.02 -7.03 -40.83
N LYS A 19 -12.52 -8.24 -40.63
CA LYS A 19 -13.40 -8.57 -39.48
C LYS A 19 -12.69 -8.38 -38.14
N ARG A 20 -11.43 -8.83 -38.02
CA ARG A 20 -10.62 -8.63 -36.82
C ARG A 20 -10.32 -7.15 -36.55
N LEU A 21 -10.00 -6.40 -37.58
CA LEU A 21 -9.76 -4.96 -37.51
C LEU A 21 -11.02 -4.20 -37.07
N ASN A 22 -12.18 -4.53 -37.61
CA ASN A 22 -13.46 -3.94 -37.21
C ASN A 22 -13.82 -4.32 -35.76
N LEU A 23 -13.54 -5.54 -35.33
CA LEU A 23 -13.75 -5.96 -33.94
C LEU A 23 -12.85 -5.19 -32.97
N LEU A 24 -11.58 -4.99 -33.32
CA LEU A 24 -10.62 -4.19 -32.52
C LEU A 24 -11.02 -2.71 -32.49
N LEU A 25 -11.48 -2.16 -33.60
CA LEU A 25 -12.01 -0.78 -33.68
C LEU A 25 -13.30 -0.64 -32.84
N ALA A 26 -14.22 -1.60 -32.89
CA ALA A 26 -15.42 -1.59 -32.06
C ALA A 26 -15.08 -1.71 -30.57
N PHE A 27 -14.09 -2.54 -30.21
CA PHE A 27 -13.63 -2.68 -28.84
C PHE A 27 -12.91 -1.40 -28.34
N SER A 28 -12.09 -0.75 -29.18
CA SER A 28 -11.46 0.53 -28.84
C SER A 28 -12.48 1.67 -28.71
N LEU A 29 -13.52 1.67 -29.53
CA LEU A 29 -14.62 2.66 -29.44
C LEU A 29 -15.45 2.45 -28.16
N LEU A 30 -15.68 1.21 -27.76
CA LEU A 30 -16.38 0.88 -26.51
C LEU A 30 -15.59 1.29 -25.27
N ALA A 31 -14.24 1.18 -25.32
CA ALA A 31 -13.36 1.60 -24.23
C ALA A 31 -13.36 3.13 -23.99
N ILE A 32 -13.63 3.93 -25.03
CA ILE A 32 -13.69 5.41 -24.93
C ILE A 32 -14.98 5.87 -24.24
N LEU A 33 -16.03 5.03 -24.20
CA LEU A 33 -17.32 5.39 -23.58
C LEU A 33 -17.34 5.25 -22.05
N VAL A 34 -16.32 4.63 -21.46
CA VAL A 34 -16.20 4.49 -19.99
C VAL A 34 -15.36 5.66 -19.46
N GLN A 35 -15.94 6.86 -19.48
CA GLN A 35 -15.35 7.99 -18.75
C GLN A 35 -15.82 7.91 -17.29
N ALA A 36 -14.87 7.82 -16.35
CA ALA A 36 -15.16 7.96 -14.93
C ALA A 36 -15.80 9.35 -14.71
N LYS A 37 -16.93 9.37 -14.04
CA LYS A 37 -17.63 10.63 -13.72
C LYS A 37 -16.83 11.36 -12.66
N VAL A 38 -16.43 12.59 -12.96
CA VAL A 38 -15.75 13.47 -12.01
C VAL A 38 -16.80 14.29 -11.27
N TYR A 39 -16.73 14.28 -9.94
CA TYR A 39 -17.62 15.07 -9.11
C TYR A 39 -16.94 16.33 -8.62
N THR A 40 -17.71 17.39 -8.55
CA THR A 40 -17.35 18.63 -7.87
C THR A 40 -18.29 18.83 -6.67
N PRO A 41 -17.95 19.66 -5.69
CA PRO A 41 -18.86 19.94 -4.56
C PRO A 41 -20.24 20.45 -4.98
N THR A 42 -20.36 20.99 -6.20
CA THR A 42 -21.62 21.48 -6.77
C THR A 42 -22.45 20.42 -7.48
N THR A 43 -21.78 19.42 -8.08
CA THR A 43 -22.44 18.35 -8.86
C THR A 43 -22.70 17.10 -8.05
N LEU A 44 -22.06 17.00 -6.86
CA LEU A 44 -22.27 15.88 -5.95
C LEU A 44 -23.70 15.89 -5.40
N PRO A 45 -24.46 14.80 -5.53
CA PRO A 45 -25.84 14.75 -5.04
C PRO A 45 -25.89 14.74 -3.52
N ASN A 46 -26.57 15.71 -2.92
CA ASN A 46 -26.80 15.72 -1.47
C ASN A 46 -27.86 14.67 -1.12
N PRO A 47 -27.52 13.65 -0.29
CA PRO A 47 -28.42 12.55 0.03
C PRO A 47 -29.69 12.99 0.75
N LYS A 48 -29.62 14.03 1.60
CA LYS A 48 -30.75 14.51 2.39
C LYS A 48 -31.78 15.31 1.59
N VAL A 49 -31.46 15.74 0.38
CA VAL A 49 -32.45 16.44 -0.49
C VAL A 49 -33.54 15.48 -0.98
N GLN A 50 -33.20 14.21 -1.21
CA GLN A 50 -34.16 13.20 -1.67
C GLN A 50 -34.89 12.52 -0.52
N ASP A 51 -34.19 12.24 0.57
CA ASP A 51 -34.71 11.64 1.78
C ASP A 51 -33.93 12.19 2.99
N TYR A 52 -34.64 12.82 3.92
CA TYR A 52 -34.04 13.38 5.14
C TYR A 52 -33.29 12.33 5.99
N HIS A 53 -33.67 11.07 5.88
CA HIS A 53 -33.03 9.95 6.59
C HIS A 53 -31.90 9.30 5.81
N ASN A 54 -31.50 9.85 4.68
CA ASN A 54 -30.35 9.36 3.92
C ASN A 54 -29.10 10.19 4.27
N TYR A 55 -28.08 9.51 4.76
CA TYR A 55 -26.79 10.09 5.20
C TYR A 55 -25.64 9.70 4.27
N VAL A 56 -25.89 8.82 3.28
CA VAL A 56 -24.86 8.23 2.43
C VAL A 56 -25.00 8.73 1.00
N CYS A 57 -23.96 9.37 0.50
CA CYS A 57 -23.78 9.72 -0.92
C CYS A 57 -22.82 8.71 -1.56
N ASN A 58 -23.37 7.81 -2.36
CA ASN A 58 -22.63 6.73 -3.03
C ASN A 58 -23.05 6.61 -4.51
N PRO A 59 -22.85 7.66 -5.32
CA PRO A 59 -23.39 7.73 -6.68
C PRO A 59 -22.73 6.78 -7.66
N ASP A 60 -21.55 6.26 -7.35
CA ASP A 60 -20.76 5.32 -8.18
C ASP A 60 -20.84 3.89 -7.65
N GLU A 61 -21.73 3.62 -6.68
CA GLU A 61 -21.94 2.28 -6.10
C GLU A 61 -20.67 1.62 -5.55
N ILE A 62 -19.72 2.43 -5.03
CA ILE A 62 -18.46 1.96 -4.44
C ILE A 62 -18.72 1.15 -3.17
N VAL A 63 -19.67 1.61 -2.35
CA VAL A 63 -20.12 0.94 -1.14
C VAL A 63 -21.29 0.04 -1.49
N ALA A 64 -21.23 -1.22 -1.09
CA ALA A 64 -22.29 -2.20 -1.34
C ALA A 64 -23.62 -1.76 -0.70
N THR A 65 -24.73 -2.12 -1.33
CA THR A 65 -26.07 -1.72 -0.87
C THR A 65 -26.35 -2.15 0.58
N SER A 66 -25.89 -3.33 1.00
CA SER A 66 -26.00 -3.80 2.39
C SER A 66 -25.35 -2.84 3.38
N GLU A 67 -24.13 -2.39 3.04
CA GLU A 67 -23.38 -1.46 3.89
C GLU A 67 -23.95 -0.04 3.84
N VAL A 68 -24.52 0.38 2.73
CA VAL A 68 -25.28 1.66 2.66
C VAL A 68 -26.47 1.64 3.62
N ILE A 69 -27.22 0.54 3.68
CA ILE A 69 -28.34 0.37 4.63
C ILE A 69 -27.82 0.44 6.08
N PHE A 70 -26.74 -0.27 6.36
CA PHE A 70 -26.08 -0.24 7.67
C PHE A 70 -25.63 1.17 8.05
N LEU A 71 -24.92 1.87 7.15
CA LEU A 71 -24.41 3.22 7.38
C LEU A 71 -25.53 4.24 7.65
N ASN A 72 -26.60 4.17 6.90
CA ASN A 72 -27.77 5.03 7.13
C ASN A 72 -28.42 4.78 8.49
N ARG A 73 -28.56 3.52 8.90
CA ARG A 73 -29.13 3.16 10.21
C ARG A 73 -28.20 3.62 11.34
N LEU A 74 -26.90 3.40 11.21
CA LEU A 74 -25.89 3.84 12.18
C LEU A 74 -25.87 5.36 12.32
N ALA A 75 -25.81 6.09 11.21
CA ALA A 75 -25.79 7.55 11.21
C ALA A 75 -27.06 8.14 11.85
N ARG A 76 -28.23 7.55 11.59
CA ARG A 76 -29.49 7.93 12.23
C ARG A 76 -29.46 7.70 13.74
N GLN A 77 -29.02 6.52 14.19
CA GLN A 77 -28.94 6.24 15.63
C GLN A 77 -27.95 7.17 16.33
N LEU A 78 -26.83 7.50 15.67
CA LEU A 78 -25.86 8.46 16.17
C LEU A 78 -26.49 9.85 16.34
N GLU A 79 -27.23 10.32 15.33
CA GLU A 79 -27.91 11.62 15.37
C GLU A 79 -28.98 11.67 16.46
N ASP A 80 -29.74 10.58 16.60
CA ASP A 80 -30.82 10.48 17.59
C ASP A 80 -30.30 10.49 19.05
N SER A 81 -29.13 9.84 19.27
CA SER A 81 -28.54 9.67 20.62
C SER A 81 -27.63 10.83 21.04
N THR A 82 -26.87 11.42 20.12
CA THR A 82 -25.79 12.39 20.46
C THR A 82 -26.00 13.76 19.83
N GLN A 83 -26.90 13.91 18.88
CA GLN A 83 -27.04 15.10 18.04
C GLN A 83 -25.85 15.29 17.07
N VAL A 84 -24.99 14.30 16.91
CA VAL A 84 -23.90 14.29 15.93
C VAL A 84 -24.47 13.83 14.60
N GLU A 85 -24.25 14.61 13.55
CA GLU A 85 -24.68 14.29 12.20
C GLU A 85 -23.51 13.73 11.40
N LEU A 86 -23.53 12.43 11.14
CA LEU A 86 -22.53 11.74 10.30
C LEU A 86 -23.02 11.72 8.86
N CYS A 87 -22.24 12.27 7.96
CA CYS A 87 -22.42 12.16 6.51
C CYS A 87 -21.30 11.30 5.91
N VAL A 88 -21.67 10.36 5.05
CA VAL A 88 -20.73 9.44 4.38
C VAL A 88 -20.76 9.72 2.88
N VAL A 89 -19.58 9.94 2.29
CA VAL A 89 -19.44 10.20 0.86
C VAL A 89 -18.37 9.24 0.27
N ALA A 90 -18.75 8.50 -0.75
CA ALA A 90 -17.84 7.64 -1.50
C ALA A 90 -18.01 7.92 -3.00
N VAL A 91 -16.94 8.36 -3.66
CA VAL A 91 -16.90 8.71 -5.08
C VAL A 91 -15.67 8.11 -5.77
N ASN A 92 -15.78 7.82 -7.06
CA ASN A 92 -14.64 7.37 -7.82
C ASN A 92 -13.61 8.49 -8.01
N SER A 93 -14.05 9.66 -8.46
CA SER A 93 -13.13 10.73 -8.82
C SER A 93 -13.64 12.11 -8.43
N ILE A 94 -12.72 12.92 -7.91
CA ILE A 94 -12.90 14.36 -7.65
C ILE A 94 -12.05 15.22 -8.61
N GLY A 95 -11.47 14.58 -9.64
CA GLY A 95 -10.55 15.22 -10.57
C GLY A 95 -9.24 15.62 -9.89
N GLU A 96 -8.75 16.79 -10.22
CA GLU A 96 -7.50 17.35 -9.68
C GLU A 96 -7.70 18.15 -8.38
N MET A 97 -8.92 18.23 -7.86
CA MET A 97 -9.22 18.98 -6.64
C MET A 97 -8.59 18.29 -5.43
N ASP A 98 -8.02 19.08 -4.53
CA ASP A 98 -7.51 18.57 -3.25
C ASP A 98 -8.66 18.02 -2.39
N ALA A 99 -8.44 16.88 -1.76
CA ALA A 99 -9.47 16.20 -0.97
C ALA A 99 -9.93 17.02 0.26
N PHE A 100 -9.05 17.86 0.82
CA PHE A 100 -9.43 18.74 1.92
C PHE A 100 -10.37 19.83 1.42
N ASP A 101 -10.02 20.51 0.34
CA ASP A 101 -10.82 21.60 -0.22
C ASP A 101 -12.19 21.08 -0.70
N PHE A 102 -12.21 19.90 -1.31
CA PHE A 102 -13.44 19.23 -1.71
C PHE A 102 -14.34 18.94 -0.51
N CYS A 103 -13.80 18.31 0.53
CA CYS A 103 -14.56 18.00 1.75
C CYS A 103 -15.03 19.26 2.45
N TYR A 104 -14.21 20.30 2.53
CA TYR A 104 -14.55 21.59 3.15
C TYR A 104 -15.74 22.25 2.43
N GLU A 105 -15.69 22.32 1.09
CA GLU A 105 -16.79 22.90 0.32
C GLU A 105 -18.08 22.08 0.44
N VAL A 106 -17.98 20.73 0.39
CA VAL A 106 -19.15 19.84 0.59
C VAL A 106 -19.75 20.05 1.98
N PHE A 107 -18.90 20.08 3.02
CA PHE A 107 -19.32 20.25 4.40
C PHE A 107 -20.07 21.55 4.59
N GLN A 108 -19.55 22.66 4.08
CA GLN A 108 -20.18 23.98 4.15
C GLN A 108 -21.46 24.07 3.33
N ARG A 109 -21.42 23.55 2.10
CA ARG A 109 -22.57 23.62 1.18
C ARG A 109 -23.76 22.80 1.66
N TRP A 110 -23.51 21.63 2.21
CA TRP A 110 -24.57 20.78 2.72
C TRP A 110 -25.00 21.16 4.14
N GLY A 111 -24.19 21.96 4.85
CA GLY A 111 -24.44 22.37 6.21
C GLY A 111 -24.45 21.21 7.18
N ILE A 112 -23.45 20.30 7.06
CA ILE A 112 -23.36 19.08 7.86
C ILE A 112 -23.23 19.46 9.34
N GLY A 113 -24.12 18.92 10.19
CA GLY A 113 -24.18 19.19 11.61
C GLY A 113 -25.33 20.12 12.02
N LYS A 114 -25.61 20.17 13.30
CA LYS A 114 -26.71 20.97 13.85
C LYS A 114 -26.34 22.44 13.89
N LYS A 115 -27.25 23.29 13.39
CA LYS A 115 -27.06 24.74 13.39
C LYS A 115 -26.78 25.25 14.80
N GLY A 116 -25.71 26.03 14.95
CA GLY A 116 -25.28 26.60 16.22
C GLY A 116 -24.55 25.63 17.17
N LYS A 117 -24.64 24.32 16.94
CA LYS A 117 -23.84 23.30 17.67
C LYS A 117 -22.63 22.84 16.90
N ASN A 118 -22.67 22.90 15.57
CA ASN A 118 -21.59 22.47 14.66
C ASN A 118 -21.10 21.02 14.92
N THR A 119 -22.04 20.12 15.22
CA THR A 119 -21.76 18.71 15.56
C THR A 119 -21.82 17.82 14.33
N GLY A 120 -21.16 18.24 13.23
CA GLY A 120 -21.11 17.48 11.99
C GLY A 120 -19.84 16.64 11.88
N VAL A 121 -19.93 15.49 11.23
CA VAL A 121 -18.80 14.65 10.82
C VAL A 121 -19.02 14.23 9.37
N LEU A 122 -18.03 14.45 8.51
CA LEU A 122 -18.01 13.95 7.14
C LEU A 122 -16.95 12.87 7.01
N LEU A 123 -17.36 11.65 6.64
CA LEU A 123 -16.49 10.54 6.28
C LEU A 123 -16.45 10.44 4.76
N PHE A 124 -15.30 10.68 4.17
CA PHE A 124 -15.10 10.82 2.72
C PHE A 124 -14.10 9.81 2.16
N LEU A 125 -14.39 9.30 0.98
CA LEU A 125 -13.53 8.42 0.19
C LEU A 125 -13.55 8.82 -1.29
N ALA A 126 -12.37 9.01 -1.89
CA ALA A 126 -12.16 9.12 -3.33
C ALA A 126 -11.21 8.01 -3.80
N VAL A 127 -11.72 7.11 -4.64
CA VAL A 127 -10.99 5.88 -5.01
C VAL A 127 -9.84 6.17 -5.96
N GLU A 128 -10.03 7.01 -6.97
CA GLU A 128 -9.02 7.28 -8.00
C GLU A 128 -7.79 7.98 -7.41
N SER A 129 -7.99 8.99 -6.57
CA SER A 129 -6.91 9.71 -5.90
C SER A 129 -6.38 8.97 -4.68
N ARG A 130 -7.05 7.87 -4.27
CA ARG A 130 -6.76 7.10 -3.06
C ARG A 130 -6.80 7.93 -1.79
N ASP A 131 -7.69 8.89 -1.72
CA ASP A 131 -7.85 9.79 -0.59
C ASP A 131 -9.00 9.34 0.31
N VAL A 132 -8.72 9.25 1.60
CA VAL A 132 -9.72 9.10 2.67
C VAL A 132 -9.60 10.26 3.64
N ARG A 133 -10.74 10.78 4.09
CA ARG A 133 -10.76 11.92 5.01
C ARG A 133 -11.93 11.85 5.98
N ILE A 134 -11.66 12.24 7.22
CA ILE A 134 -12.67 12.56 8.22
C ILE A 134 -12.57 14.05 8.50
N MET A 135 -13.66 14.79 8.31
CA MET A 135 -13.73 16.22 8.62
C MET A 135 -14.79 16.46 9.68
N THR A 136 -14.46 17.28 10.68
CA THR A 136 -15.28 17.53 11.85
C THR A 136 -15.71 18.99 11.94
N GLY A 137 -16.91 19.23 12.45
CA GLY A 137 -17.35 20.56 12.81
C GLY A 137 -16.82 20.97 14.19
N GLY A 138 -16.64 22.27 14.42
CA GLY A 138 -16.03 22.79 15.65
C GLY A 138 -16.70 22.39 16.97
N GLY A 139 -17.97 21.97 16.94
CA GLY A 139 -18.70 21.53 18.14
C GLY A 139 -18.38 20.09 18.57
N ILE A 140 -17.72 19.29 17.74
CA ILE A 140 -17.35 17.91 18.05
C ILE A 140 -15.83 17.70 18.25
N GLU A 141 -15.00 18.73 18.01
CA GLU A 141 -13.55 18.67 18.13
C GLU A 141 -13.04 18.22 19.51
N GLY A 142 -13.81 18.46 20.56
CA GLY A 142 -13.49 18.00 21.91
C GLY A 142 -13.52 16.47 22.08
N VAL A 143 -14.26 15.77 21.22
CA VAL A 143 -14.42 14.30 21.22
C VAL A 143 -13.70 13.71 20.01
N MET A 144 -13.94 14.27 18.83
CA MET A 144 -13.35 13.88 17.57
C MET A 144 -12.19 14.81 17.21
N THR A 145 -11.09 14.71 17.94
CA THR A 145 -9.86 15.47 17.65
C THR A 145 -9.18 15.00 16.38
N ASP A 146 -8.28 15.80 15.81
CA ASP A 146 -7.47 15.40 14.64
C ASP A 146 -6.71 14.09 14.88
N ALA A 147 -6.17 13.89 16.09
CA ALA A 147 -5.47 12.67 16.46
C ALA A 147 -6.41 11.45 16.46
N VAL A 148 -7.63 11.61 16.95
CA VAL A 148 -8.66 10.57 16.94
C VAL A 148 -9.07 10.23 15.50
N CYS A 149 -9.31 11.25 14.68
CA CYS A 149 -9.62 11.05 13.26
C CYS A 149 -8.48 10.34 12.51
N HIS A 150 -7.23 10.73 12.78
CA HIS A 150 -6.05 10.06 12.26
C HIS A 150 -5.99 8.59 12.68
N ASP A 151 -6.23 8.27 13.94
CA ASP A 151 -6.24 6.91 14.44
C ASP A 151 -7.34 6.04 13.81
N ILE A 152 -8.53 6.58 13.61
CA ILE A 152 -9.62 5.88 12.90
C ILE A 152 -9.16 5.50 11.49
N ILE A 153 -8.61 6.45 10.76
CA ILE A 153 -8.14 6.21 9.39
C ILE A 153 -7.03 5.14 9.39
N HIS A 154 -5.97 5.34 10.18
CA HIS A 154 -4.77 4.52 10.09
C HIS A 154 -4.89 3.16 10.77
N LYS A 155 -5.59 3.06 11.89
CA LYS A 155 -5.73 1.79 12.65
C LYS A 155 -6.95 0.96 12.21
N THR A 156 -8.01 1.61 11.72
CA THR A 156 -9.26 0.92 11.41
C THR A 156 -9.52 0.79 9.92
N MET A 157 -9.34 1.89 9.15
CA MET A 157 -9.74 1.93 7.74
C MET A 157 -8.63 1.53 6.76
N MET A 158 -7.36 1.78 7.10
CA MET A 158 -6.26 1.65 6.15
C MET A 158 -6.08 0.22 5.61
N LYS A 159 -6.30 -0.80 6.44
CA LYS A 159 -6.16 -2.21 6.04
C LYS A 159 -7.20 -2.61 4.98
N PRO A 160 -8.51 -2.45 5.20
CA PRO A 160 -9.51 -2.71 4.16
C PRO A 160 -9.35 -1.81 2.93
N LEU A 161 -8.97 -0.54 3.08
CA LEU A 161 -8.73 0.36 1.94
C LEU A 161 -7.61 -0.16 1.01
N ARG A 162 -6.50 -0.63 1.56
CA ARG A 162 -5.39 -1.23 0.78
C ARG A 162 -5.79 -2.51 0.05
N ASN A 163 -6.76 -3.24 0.61
CA ASN A 163 -7.31 -4.44 -0.01
C ASN A 163 -8.42 -4.12 -1.04
N ALA A 164 -8.73 -2.86 -1.29
CA ALA A 164 -9.85 -2.39 -2.09
C ALA A 164 -11.25 -2.81 -1.55
N ASP A 165 -11.32 -3.15 -0.25
CA ASP A 165 -12.57 -3.46 0.44
C ASP A 165 -13.22 -2.16 0.95
N TYR A 166 -13.61 -1.29 0.04
CA TYR A 166 -14.11 0.06 0.35
C TYR A 166 -15.36 0.05 1.21
N SER A 167 -16.25 -0.91 0.98
CA SER A 167 -17.46 -1.08 1.77
C SER A 167 -17.14 -1.33 3.25
N ASP A 168 -16.22 -2.25 3.52
CA ASP A 168 -15.80 -2.59 4.87
C ASP A 168 -15.05 -1.42 5.53
N ALA A 169 -14.21 -0.72 4.76
CA ALA A 169 -13.48 0.43 5.25
C ALA A 169 -14.43 1.54 5.75
N MET A 170 -15.45 1.85 4.96
CA MET A 170 -16.44 2.89 5.31
C MET A 170 -17.32 2.44 6.48
N ALA A 171 -17.72 1.17 6.52
CA ALA A 171 -18.51 0.61 7.61
C ALA A 171 -17.74 0.64 8.95
N LEU A 172 -16.48 0.17 8.95
CA LEU A 172 -15.64 0.17 10.15
C LEU A 172 -15.28 1.57 10.63
N GLY A 173 -14.96 2.49 9.69
CA GLY A 173 -14.72 3.89 10.02
C GLY A 173 -15.91 4.55 10.68
N ALA A 174 -17.11 4.37 10.11
CA ALA A 174 -18.35 4.90 10.65
C ALA A 174 -18.70 4.27 12.01
N LEU A 175 -18.49 2.96 12.17
CA LEU A 175 -18.71 2.27 13.43
C LEU A 175 -17.81 2.84 14.53
N ARG A 176 -16.54 3.07 14.21
CA ARG A 176 -15.61 3.64 15.18
C ARG A 176 -15.95 5.08 15.55
N ILE A 177 -16.40 5.90 14.59
CA ILE A 177 -16.93 7.24 14.85
C ILE A 177 -18.13 7.16 15.81
N TYR A 178 -19.04 6.23 15.57
CA TYR A 178 -20.20 6.02 16.46
C TYR A 178 -19.76 5.71 17.89
N GLU A 179 -18.87 4.73 18.07
CA GLU A 179 -18.38 4.31 19.40
C GLU A 179 -17.73 5.46 20.16
N ILE A 180 -16.93 6.28 19.49
CA ILE A 180 -16.27 7.43 20.12
C ILE A 180 -17.25 8.52 20.48
N CYS A 181 -18.21 8.83 19.62
CA CYS A 181 -19.19 9.88 19.86
C CYS A 181 -20.23 9.50 20.93
N THR A 182 -20.50 8.20 21.13
CA THR A 182 -21.43 7.70 22.16
C THR A 182 -20.74 7.31 23.46
N ASP A 183 -19.39 7.38 23.51
CA ASP A 183 -18.58 6.87 24.63
C ASP A 183 -18.95 5.42 25.02
N GLY A 184 -19.24 4.60 24.01
CA GLY A 184 -19.68 3.24 24.24
C GLY A 184 -19.66 2.37 22.99
N ALA A 185 -19.70 1.05 23.22
CA ALA A 185 -19.77 0.10 22.11
C ALA A 185 -21.07 0.27 21.34
N ALA A 186 -21.00 0.13 20.01
CA ALA A 186 -22.18 0.11 19.18
C ALA A 186 -23.09 -1.07 19.58
N PRO A 187 -24.44 -0.88 19.51
CA PRO A 187 -25.38 -1.95 19.78
C PRO A 187 -25.07 -3.20 18.94
N GLU A 188 -25.23 -4.37 19.56
CA GLU A 188 -24.93 -5.64 18.89
C GLU A 188 -25.72 -5.84 17.58
N GLU A 189 -26.96 -5.31 17.53
CA GLU A 189 -27.78 -5.32 16.32
C GLU A 189 -27.10 -4.59 15.14
N LEU A 190 -26.44 -3.47 15.42
CA LEU A 190 -25.70 -2.73 14.40
C LEU A 190 -24.43 -3.48 13.97
N ARG A 191 -23.72 -4.07 14.92
CA ARG A 191 -22.53 -4.85 14.64
C ARG A 191 -22.81 -6.07 13.77
N GLN A 192 -23.95 -6.72 13.98
CA GLN A 192 -24.38 -7.87 13.19
C GLN A 192 -24.86 -7.51 11.77
N MET A 193 -25.22 -6.26 11.53
CA MET A 193 -25.65 -5.80 10.21
C MET A 193 -24.49 -5.70 9.20
N THR A 194 -23.25 -5.52 9.67
CA THR A 194 -22.08 -5.45 8.81
C THR A 194 -21.25 -6.72 8.92
N SER A 195 -20.81 -7.23 7.78
CA SER A 195 -19.85 -8.33 7.73
C SER A 195 -18.40 -7.89 8.01
N ALA A 196 -18.15 -6.59 7.94
CA ALA A 196 -16.84 -5.99 8.09
C ALA A 196 -16.23 -6.29 9.46
N THR A 197 -17.01 -6.16 10.54
CA THR A 197 -16.57 -6.43 11.92
C THR A 197 -16.00 -7.84 12.09
N ASN A 198 -16.70 -8.85 11.58
CA ASN A 198 -16.24 -10.24 11.67
C ASN A 198 -15.01 -10.51 10.79
N ARG A 199 -14.95 -9.89 9.62
CA ARG A 199 -13.87 -10.10 8.65
C ARG A 199 -12.54 -9.49 9.13
N TYR A 200 -12.57 -8.30 9.70
CA TYR A 200 -11.37 -7.57 10.11
C TYR A 200 -11.03 -7.75 11.58
N HIS A 201 -11.98 -8.09 12.45
CA HIS A 201 -11.68 -8.46 13.84
C HIS A 201 -10.88 -9.78 13.92
N TYR A 202 -11.23 -10.76 13.06
CA TYR A 202 -10.50 -12.02 12.96
C TYR A 202 -9.08 -11.85 12.36
N ALA A 203 -8.88 -10.80 11.55
CA ALA A 203 -7.59 -10.51 10.95
C ALA A 203 -6.63 -9.78 11.88
N ASP A 204 -7.13 -9.03 12.87
CA ASP A 204 -6.30 -8.30 13.83
C ASP A 204 -5.62 -9.26 14.84
N GLU A 205 -6.30 -10.37 15.21
CA GLU A 205 -5.68 -11.44 15.99
C GLU A 205 -4.55 -12.19 15.26
N SER A 206 -4.43 -12.03 13.94
CA SER A 206 -3.38 -12.66 13.12
C SER A 206 -2.12 -11.80 12.96
N GLU A 207 -2.16 -10.51 13.30
CA GLU A 207 -0.99 -9.61 13.18
C GLU A 207 0.04 -9.76 14.30
N ASP A 208 -0.29 -10.43 15.40
CA ASP A 208 0.68 -10.77 16.47
C ASP A 208 1.75 -11.79 16.05
N ASN A 209 1.72 -12.24 14.79
CA ASN A 209 2.73 -13.15 14.23
C ASN A 209 3.87 -12.42 13.47
N ALA A 210 4.13 -11.15 13.74
CA ALA A 210 5.25 -10.40 13.16
C ALA A 210 6.62 -11.09 13.38
N TRP A 211 6.75 -11.87 14.46
CA TRP A 211 7.93 -12.71 14.74
C TRP A 211 8.06 -13.88 13.74
N LEU A 212 6.95 -14.40 13.19
CA LEU A 212 6.97 -15.44 12.14
C LEU A 212 7.47 -14.88 10.81
N GLU A 213 7.07 -13.66 10.45
CA GLU A 213 7.61 -12.97 9.28
C GLU A 213 9.10 -12.68 9.46
N LEU A 214 9.52 -12.24 10.62
CA LEU A 214 10.93 -12.03 10.94
C LEU A 214 11.74 -13.33 10.84
N LEU A 215 11.20 -14.45 11.30
CA LEU A 215 11.80 -15.79 11.13
C LEU A 215 11.89 -16.19 9.66
N TYR A 216 10.89 -15.86 8.85
CA TYR A 216 10.87 -16.20 7.43
C TYR A 216 11.88 -15.36 6.63
N PHE A 217 11.91 -14.05 6.83
CA PHE A 217 12.76 -13.12 6.08
C PHE A 217 14.20 -13.06 6.59
N VAL A 218 14.44 -13.30 7.86
CA VAL A 218 15.78 -13.23 8.47
C VAL A 218 16.29 -14.60 8.88
N GLY A 219 15.47 -15.40 9.53
CA GLY A 219 15.87 -16.69 10.11
C GLY A 219 16.26 -17.72 9.04
N ILE A 220 15.43 -17.90 8.01
CA ILE A 220 15.73 -18.87 6.93
C ILE A 220 16.98 -18.47 6.12
N PRO A 221 17.15 -17.22 5.66
CA PRO A 221 18.39 -16.80 5.00
C PRO A 221 19.62 -16.97 5.88
N CYS A 222 19.54 -16.67 7.18
CA CYS A 222 20.66 -16.89 8.11
C CYS A 222 21.03 -18.36 8.26
N ILE A 223 20.05 -19.26 8.33
CA ILE A 223 20.28 -20.71 8.39
C ILE A 223 20.95 -21.19 7.08
N ILE A 224 20.41 -20.76 5.93
CA ILE A 224 20.99 -21.11 4.61
C ILE A 224 22.43 -20.60 4.52
N PHE A 225 22.68 -19.36 4.95
CA PHE A 225 24.02 -18.78 4.96
C PHE A 225 24.98 -19.54 5.87
N ALA A 226 24.53 -19.92 7.07
CA ALA A 226 25.30 -20.74 8.01
C ALA A 226 25.63 -22.13 7.42
N VAL A 227 24.67 -22.75 6.75
CA VAL A 227 24.88 -24.05 6.07
C VAL A 227 25.88 -23.89 4.92
N ILE A 228 25.78 -22.83 4.11
CA ILE A 228 26.72 -22.54 3.04
C ILE A 228 28.17 -22.36 3.59
N ILE A 229 28.30 -21.57 4.67
CA ILE A 229 29.60 -21.39 5.34
C ILE A 229 30.12 -22.72 5.86
N ALA A 230 29.28 -23.52 6.52
CA ALA A 230 29.68 -24.84 7.02
C ALA A 230 30.13 -25.76 5.89
N LEU A 231 29.46 -25.75 4.73
CA LEU A 231 29.85 -26.50 3.54
C LEU A 231 31.15 -26.00 2.95
N LEU A 232 31.38 -24.67 2.92
CA LEU A 232 32.61 -24.06 2.42
C LEU A 232 33.83 -24.35 3.33
N LEU A 233 33.61 -24.44 4.66
CA LEU A 233 34.64 -24.72 5.66
C LEU A 233 34.93 -26.23 5.79
N MET A 234 34.11 -27.11 5.21
CA MET A 234 34.35 -28.54 5.25
C MET A 234 35.70 -28.93 4.62
N PRO A 235 36.53 -29.69 5.30
CA PRO A 235 37.80 -30.14 4.75
C PRO A 235 37.57 -30.97 3.49
N LYS A 236 38.44 -30.78 2.50
CA LYS A 236 38.35 -31.48 1.22
C LYS A 236 38.63 -32.99 1.40
N LYS A 237 38.05 -33.81 0.54
CA LYS A 237 38.32 -35.26 0.52
C LYS A 237 39.77 -35.51 0.07
N CYS A 238 40.48 -36.36 0.78
CA CYS A 238 41.81 -36.80 0.38
C CYS A 238 41.69 -37.78 -0.79
N PRO A 239 42.43 -37.60 -1.92
CA PRO A 239 42.37 -38.50 -3.05
C PRO A 239 42.93 -39.89 -2.75
N LYS A 240 43.79 -40.02 -1.73
CA LYS A 240 44.42 -41.30 -1.39
C LYS A 240 43.58 -42.15 -0.42
N CYS A 241 42.97 -41.56 0.59
CA CYS A 241 42.24 -42.32 1.62
C CYS A 241 40.73 -42.06 1.64
N GLY A 242 40.21 -41.17 0.79
CA GLY A 242 38.76 -40.84 0.68
C GLY A 242 38.16 -40.07 1.85
N LYS A 243 38.87 -39.92 2.98
CA LYS A 243 38.37 -39.21 4.16
C LYS A 243 38.44 -37.68 3.99
N ARG A 244 37.51 -36.95 4.59
CA ARG A 244 37.48 -35.47 4.59
C ARG A 244 38.44 -34.92 5.66
N SER A 245 39.74 -35.02 5.42
CA SER A 245 40.79 -34.59 6.35
C SER A 245 41.95 -33.86 5.69
N LEU A 246 41.76 -33.41 4.44
CA LEU A 246 42.79 -32.66 3.69
C LEU A 246 42.72 -31.18 4.12
N ARG A 247 43.75 -30.68 4.82
CA ARG A 247 43.88 -29.30 5.27
C ARG A 247 44.98 -28.57 4.53
N LYS A 248 44.79 -27.28 4.30
CA LYS A 248 45.81 -26.38 3.76
C LYS A 248 46.90 -26.20 4.82
N THR A 249 48.14 -26.47 4.44
CA THR A 249 49.32 -26.38 5.32
C THR A 249 50.13 -25.12 5.07
N SER A 250 50.33 -24.77 3.80
CA SER A 250 51.07 -23.56 3.43
C SER A 250 50.57 -22.97 2.12
N GLU A 251 50.84 -21.68 1.93
CA GLU A 251 50.60 -20.97 0.69
C GLU A 251 51.83 -20.13 0.37
N GLN A 252 52.35 -20.27 -0.84
CA GLN A 252 53.51 -19.54 -1.31
C GLN A 252 53.16 -18.85 -2.63
N ILE A 253 53.48 -17.58 -2.73
CA ILE A 253 53.33 -16.80 -3.96
C ILE A 253 54.65 -16.93 -4.72
N ILE A 254 54.63 -17.57 -5.90
CA ILE A 254 55.80 -17.72 -6.76
C ILE A 254 56.08 -16.41 -7.51
N ASN A 255 54.99 -15.86 -8.12
CA ASN A 255 55.04 -14.57 -8.81
C ASN A 255 53.87 -13.70 -8.37
N ARG A 256 54.12 -12.44 -8.00
CA ARG A 256 53.08 -11.48 -7.66
C ARG A 256 52.35 -11.03 -8.91
N ALA A 257 51.06 -10.84 -8.78
CA ALA A 257 50.23 -10.20 -9.81
C ALA A 257 50.67 -8.73 -9.97
N THR A 258 50.57 -8.22 -11.17
CA THR A 258 50.75 -6.79 -11.49
C THR A 258 49.54 -6.33 -12.31
N THR A 259 49.45 -5.04 -12.58
CA THR A 259 48.38 -4.48 -13.44
C THR A 259 48.40 -5.03 -14.87
N ARG A 260 49.57 -5.60 -15.32
CA ARG A 260 49.73 -6.12 -16.68
C ARG A 260 49.81 -7.65 -16.75
N LYS A 261 50.25 -8.34 -15.71
CA LYS A 261 50.46 -9.80 -15.69
C LYS A 261 49.78 -10.43 -14.48
N GLU A 262 49.24 -11.63 -14.69
CA GLU A 262 48.70 -12.47 -13.61
C GLU A 262 49.85 -13.04 -12.77
N GLY A 263 49.57 -13.21 -11.48
CA GLY A 263 50.47 -13.86 -10.55
C GLY A 263 50.24 -15.37 -10.48
N LEU A 264 51.21 -16.10 -9.95
CA LEU A 264 51.13 -17.56 -9.73
C LEU A 264 51.43 -17.86 -8.27
N GLY A 265 50.56 -18.63 -7.64
CA GLY A 265 50.79 -19.14 -6.29
C GLY A 265 50.63 -20.66 -6.19
N VAL A 266 51.23 -21.25 -5.15
CA VAL A 266 51.12 -22.66 -4.82
C VAL A 266 50.52 -22.83 -3.43
N ARG A 267 49.53 -23.69 -3.33
CA ARG A 267 48.93 -24.12 -2.06
C ARG A 267 49.28 -25.57 -1.79
N SER A 268 49.89 -25.83 -0.64
CA SER A 268 50.20 -27.17 -0.18
C SER A 268 49.11 -27.65 0.78
N TYR A 269 48.65 -28.85 0.59
CA TYR A 269 47.64 -29.52 1.43
C TYR A 269 48.25 -30.79 2.01
N SER A 270 47.90 -31.09 3.28
CA SER A 270 48.31 -32.32 3.95
C SER A 270 47.09 -33.01 4.54
N CYS A 271 46.99 -34.30 4.35
CA CYS A 271 45.93 -35.12 4.94
C CYS A 271 46.34 -35.54 6.35
N GLN A 272 45.52 -35.12 7.34
CA GLN A 272 45.78 -35.46 8.75
C GLN A 272 45.58 -36.94 9.09
N HIS A 273 44.93 -37.72 8.21
CA HIS A 273 44.69 -39.14 8.45
C HIS A 273 45.78 -40.06 7.85
N CYS A 274 46.24 -39.78 6.63
CA CYS A 274 47.17 -40.68 5.93
C CYS A 274 48.51 -40.01 5.53
N GLY A 275 48.74 -38.75 5.95
CA GLY A 275 49.99 -38.02 5.64
C GLY A 275 50.17 -37.64 4.17
N HIS A 276 49.19 -37.91 3.30
CA HIS A 276 49.29 -37.57 1.87
C HIS A 276 49.41 -36.06 1.68
N GLN A 277 50.40 -35.62 0.91
CA GLN A 277 50.66 -34.24 0.55
C GLN A 277 50.33 -34.01 -0.92
N GLU A 278 49.62 -32.91 -1.20
CA GLU A 278 49.21 -32.47 -2.53
C GLU A 278 49.54 -30.99 -2.70
N GLN A 279 50.13 -30.60 -3.84
CA GLN A 279 50.36 -29.20 -4.18
C GLN A 279 49.50 -28.83 -5.37
N LYS A 280 48.79 -27.66 -5.25
CA LYS A 280 47.95 -27.09 -6.32
C LYS A 280 48.43 -25.69 -6.65
N THR A 281 48.72 -25.45 -7.91
CA THR A 281 48.98 -24.11 -8.43
C THR A 281 47.66 -23.38 -8.65
N TYR A 282 47.65 -22.07 -8.40
CA TYR A 282 46.52 -21.20 -8.69
C TYR A 282 47.00 -19.87 -9.27
N ILE A 283 46.16 -19.27 -10.10
CA ILE A 283 46.44 -18.00 -10.76
C ILE A 283 45.92 -16.87 -9.85
N ILE A 284 46.76 -15.86 -9.64
CA ILE A 284 46.36 -14.62 -8.92
C ILE A 284 45.95 -13.62 -10.00
N PRO A 285 44.69 -13.12 -9.97
CA PRO A 285 44.17 -12.17 -10.96
C PRO A 285 45.01 -10.89 -10.96
N LYS A 286 45.03 -10.18 -12.09
CA LYS A 286 45.70 -8.89 -12.24
C LYS A 286 45.20 -7.89 -11.25
N GLU A 287 46.07 -7.02 -10.71
CA GLU A 287 45.66 -5.92 -9.87
C GLU A 287 44.86 -4.88 -10.68
N VAL A 288 43.64 -4.61 -10.26
CA VAL A 288 42.86 -3.54 -10.85
C VAL A 288 43.33 -2.21 -10.23
N PRO A 289 43.71 -1.21 -11.05
CA PRO A 289 44.11 0.09 -10.49
C PRO A 289 42.96 0.66 -9.71
N THR A 290 43.15 0.86 -8.40
CA THR A 290 42.18 1.52 -7.53
C THR A 290 42.18 3.00 -7.91
N VAL A 291 41.13 3.42 -8.64
CA VAL A 291 40.87 4.85 -8.85
C VAL A 291 40.42 5.39 -7.51
N VAL A 292 41.31 6.07 -6.82
CA VAL A 292 40.98 6.87 -5.63
C VAL A 292 40.18 8.07 -6.15
N LEU A 293 38.88 7.91 -6.19
CA LEU A 293 37.97 9.07 -6.30
C LEU A 293 38.15 9.90 -5.04
N GLY A 294 38.82 11.05 -5.21
CA GLY A 294 39.09 12.00 -4.15
C GLY A 294 37.80 12.31 -3.39
N GLY A 295 37.84 12.09 -2.09
CA GLY A 295 36.73 12.36 -1.18
C GLY A 295 36.42 13.84 -1.13
N GLY A 296 35.41 14.25 -1.91
CA GLY A 296 34.69 15.50 -1.68
C GLY A 296 33.76 15.30 -0.50
N GLY A 297 34.11 15.85 0.66
CA GLY A 297 33.27 15.82 1.86
C GLY A 297 31.96 16.53 1.60
N PHE A 298 30.86 15.80 1.53
CA PHE A 298 29.53 16.35 1.66
C PHE A 298 29.29 16.69 3.14
N ARG A 299 29.52 17.95 3.49
CA ARG A 299 28.97 18.56 4.69
C ARG A 299 27.46 18.73 4.44
N SER A 300 26.64 17.87 5.00
CA SER A 300 25.21 18.11 5.14
C SER A 300 25.01 19.17 6.21
N GLY A 301 24.81 20.40 5.75
CA GLY A 301 24.33 21.48 6.59
C GLY A 301 22.82 21.29 6.78
N PHE A 302 22.41 20.85 7.95
CA PHE A 302 21.04 20.97 8.40
C PHE A 302 20.79 22.46 8.71
N GLY A 303 20.29 23.20 7.72
CA GLY A 303 19.74 24.53 7.90
C GLY A 303 18.30 24.40 8.38
N GLY A 304 18.06 24.59 9.67
CA GLY A 304 16.72 24.81 10.23
C GLY A 304 16.14 26.11 9.68
N GLY A 305 15.20 25.99 8.73
CA GLY A 305 14.33 27.05 8.28
C GLY A 305 13.10 27.12 9.18
N SER A 306 13.13 28.05 10.15
CA SER A 306 11.95 28.46 10.90
C SER A 306 11.00 29.20 9.95
N PHE A 307 9.93 28.57 9.53
CA PHE A 307 8.83 29.27 8.87
C PHE A 307 7.86 29.76 9.95
N GLY A 308 8.09 30.96 10.42
CA GLY A 308 7.12 31.75 11.13
C GLY A 308 6.06 32.26 10.14
N GLY A 309 5.02 31.50 9.94
CA GLY A 309 3.79 31.96 9.29
C GLY A 309 2.76 32.26 10.36
N GLY A 310 2.59 33.56 10.68
CA GLY A 310 1.48 34.01 11.52
C GLY A 310 0.19 33.80 10.78
N PHE A 311 -0.64 32.89 11.27
CA PHE A 311 -2.05 32.79 10.84
C PHE A 311 -2.84 33.88 11.54
N GLY A 312 -3.34 34.85 10.73
CA GLY A 312 -4.31 35.82 11.18
C GLY A 312 -5.64 35.14 11.44
N GLY A 313 -6.27 35.41 12.60
CA GLY A 313 -7.47 34.78 13.09
C GLY A 313 -8.65 34.86 12.11
N GLY A 314 -8.95 33.74 11.50
CA GLY A 314 -10.24 33.44 10.93
C GLY A 314 -10.74 32.20 11.65
N SER A 315 -12.03 32.15 12.04
CA SER A 315 -12.64 30.99 12.65
C SER A 315 -12.55 29.81 11.69
N THR A 316 -11.58 28.97 11.90
CA THR A 316 -11.41 27.74 11.12
C THR A 316 -12.43 26.73 11.59
N PHE A 317 -13.46 26.49 10.76
CA PHE A 317 -14.31 25.33 10.90
C PHE A 317 -13.51 24.10 10.48
N GLY A 318 -13.44 23.14 11.39
CA GLY A 318 -13.17 21.79 11.04
C GLY A 318 -11.71 21.38 11.22
N GLY A 319 -11.43 20.82 12.37
CA GLY A 319 -10.40 19.82 12.55
C GLY A 319 -10.70 18.60 11.67
N GLY A 320 -9.77 17.71 11.54
CA GLY A 320 -9.94 16.46 10.80
C GLY A 320 -8.61 15.89 10.40
N ALA A 321 -8.63 14.65 9.92
CA ALA A 321 -7.47 14.00 9.39
C ALA A 321 -7.75 13.41 8.01
N GLY A 322 -6.71 13.22 7.22
CA GLY A 322 -6.78 12.55 5.93
C GLY A 322 -5.57 11.66 5.73
N GLY A 323 -5.69 10.71 4.82
CA GLY A 323 -4.60 9.81 4.46
C GLY A 323 -4.76 9.32 3.04
N LYS A 324 -3.65 8.85 2.46
CA LYS A 324 -3.63 8.10 1.20
C LYS A 324 -3.36 6.64 1.48
N PHE A 325 -4.03 5.75 0.77
CA PHE A 325 -3.94 4.30 0.94
C PHE A 325 -3.39 3.57 -0.31
#